data_8dc97b5267ab7951c123a4c61798b8e3
#
_entry.id   8dc97b5267ab7951c123a4c61798b8e3
#
_cell.length_a   1.000
_cell.length_b   1.000
_cell.length_c   1.000
_cell.angle_alpha   90.00
_cell.angle_beta   90.00
_cell.angle_gamma   90.00
#
_symmetry.space_group_name_H-M   'P 1'
#
loop_
_entity.id
_entity.type
_entity.pdbx_description
1 polymer ?
#
loop_
_entity_poly.entity_id
_entity_poly.type
_entity_poly.pdbx_seq_one_letter_code
_entity_poly.pdbx_strand_id
1 'polypeptide(L)'
;DNFDTDGSGESLIIPLQNMINTLYSKDISRKVSTALKAQMESGEFKKRNLPYGYRWDEEHSNMVFDEETAPIVRKIFQWKIEGLSLPAIADRLDAMNAPNPEFQKYQVGVRTGNATAKKIWNKSSLTTILDNPHYVGDTVLGRTLNAIYKGVKNQHIDREEWIVFPNTHEAIISREDFQKVQELRDAAARTRIEKMERTEKIRATLINLFEDKIICADCGRKLYFHRKRVDKRKDGAWYAFYECSSSVKRGNLCTPHYTRQDKLEADVLAKLRNSEGERSIRDQQNALITSLNLKLSGISKKRTRLYEDFTEGILDEEEYAFAKKAYDEQYVDLSRRLDEAVQRK
;
A
#
# COMPACT_ATOMS: atom_id res chain seq x y z
N ASP A 1 17.37 -41.59 6.52
CA ASP A 1 16.03 -41.88 5.98
C ASP A 1 16.09 -41.64 4.46
N ASN A 2 16.34 -42.74 3.72
CA ASN A 2 16.32 -42.76 2.26
C ASN A 2 14.83 -42.81 1.83
N PHE A 3 14.30 -41.69 1.36
CA PHE A 3 13.02 -41.66 0.66
C PHE A 3 13.27 -41.91 -0.82
N ASP A 4 12.83 -43.06 -1.29
CA ASP A 4 12.81 -43.40 -2.69
C ASP A 4 11.60 -42.72 -3.36
N THR A 5 11.86 -41.80 -4.26
CA THR A 5 10.83 -41.02 -4.98
C THR A 5 10.35 -41.69 -6.28
N ASP A 6 10.88 -42.88 -6.62
CA ASP A 6 10.57 -43.57 -7.88
C ASP A 6 9.49 -44.67 -7.76
N GLY A 7 8.86 -44.80 -6.61
CA GLY A 7 7.75 -45.75 -6.43
C GLY A 7 6.43 -45.22 -6.97
N SER A 8 5.88 -45.84 -7.98
CA SER A 8 4.55 -45.64 -8.59
C SER A 8 3.41 -46.06 -7.64
N GLY A 9 3.42 -45.54 -6.42
CA GLY A 9 2.35 -45.60 -5.46
C GLY A 9 2.21 -44.23 -4.85
N GLU A 10 1.05 -43.61 -4.94
CA GLU A 10 0.73 -42.40 -4.23
C GLU A 10 1.03 -42.61 -2.73
N SER A 11 2.23 -42.30 -2.33
CA SER A 11 2.62 -42.38 -0.93
C SER A 11 1.87 -41.29 -0.16
N LEU A 12 0.75 -41.63 0.44
CA LEU A 12 0.01 -40.77 1.38
C LEU A 12 0.86 -40.29 2.56
N ILE A 13 2.05 -40.88 2.74
CA ILE A 13 2.98 -40.56 3.81
C ILE A 13 3.51 -39.12 3.66
N ILE A 14 3.89 -38.70 2.46
CA ILE A 14 4.43 -37.35 2.23
C ILE A 14 3.38 -36.25 2.46
N PRO A 15 2.16 -36.32 1.90
CA PRO A 15 1.10 -35.37 2.22
C PRO A 15 0.73 -35.36 3.70
N LEU A 16 0.64 -36.52 4.35
CA LEU A 16 0.35 -36.64 5.77
C LEU A 16 1.44 -36.00 6.64
N GLN A 17 2.70 -36.24 6.30
CA GLN A 17 3.85 -35.65 7.00
C GLN A 17 3.90 -34.14 6.83
N ASN A 18 3.61 -33.62 5.65
CA ASN A 18 3.48 -32.18 5.39
C ASN A 18 2.32 -31.56 6.15
N MET A 19 1.20 -32.25 6.24
CA MET A 19 0.04 -31.82 7.04
C MET A 19 0.38 -31.77 8.54
N ILE A 20 1.01 -32.81 9.09
CA ILE A 20 1.47 -32.85 10.48
C ILE A 20 2.46 -31.71 10.77
N ASN A 21 3.46 -31.50 9.91
CA ASN A 21 4.43 -30.42 10.06
C ASN A 21 3.76 -29.03 10.01
N THR A 22 2.75 -28.87 9.15
CA THR A 22 1.96 -27.65 9.06
C THR A 22 1.16 -27.41 10.34
N LEU A 23 0.48 -28.42 10.87
CA LEU A 23 -0.29 -28.34 12.12
C LEU A 23 0.64 -28.05 13.31
N TYR A 24 1.78 -28.71 13.38
CA TYR A 24 2.79 -28.49 14.42
C TYR A 24 3.33 -27.05 14.37
N SER A 25 3.66 -26.55 13.20
CA SER A 25 4.12 -25.17 13.01
C SER A 25 3.04 -24.15 13.41
N LYS A 26 1.76 -24.41 13.09
CA LYS A 26 0.63 -23.58 13.52
C LYS A 26 0.46 -23.58 15.05
N ASP A 27 0.56 -24.75 15.69
CA ASP A 27 0.43 -24.88 17.14
C ASP A 27 1.58 -24.15 17.88
N ILE A 28 2.83 -24.34 17.45
CA ILE A 28 3.97 -23.58 17.98
C ILE A 28 3.76 -22.07 17.81
N SER A 29 3.39 -21.61 16.61
CA SER A 29 3.16 -20.19 16.35
C SER A 29 2.07 -19.62 17.25
N ARG A 30 1.00 -20.38 17.48
CA ARG A 30 -0.09 -19.99 18.39
C ARG A 30 0.39 -19.90 19.84
N LYS A 31 1.11 -20.91 20.33
CA LYS A 31 1.68 -20.92 21.69
C LYS A 31 2.63 -19.76 21.93
N VAL A 32 3.55 -19.50 20.99
CA VAL A 32 4.48 -18.37 21.07
C VAL A 32 3.73 -17.04 21.07
N SER A 33 2.74 -16.87 20.19
CA SER A 33 1.94 -15.63 20.14
C SER A 33 1.18 -15.40 21.45
N THR A 34 0.59 -16.46 22.04
CA THR A 34 -0.14 -16.37 23.32
C THR A 34 0.80 -16.02 24.46
N ALA A 35 1.97 -16.66 24.54
CA ALA A 35 2.98 -16.35 25.55
C ALA A 35 3.51 -14.92 25.45
N LEU A 36 3.81 -14.46 24.22
CA LEU A 36 4.23 -13.08 23.98
C LEU A 36 3.15 -12.07 24.38
N LYS A 37 1.89 -12.37 24.07
CA LYS A 37 0.77 -11.51 24.45
C LYS A 37 0.63 -11.43 25.97
N ALA A 38 0.71 -12.54 26.67
CA ALA A 38 0.68 -12.58 28.14
C ALA A 38 1.84 -11.77 28.75
N GLN A 39 3.07 -11.90 28.23
CA GLN A 39 4.21 -11.10 28.66
C GLN A 39 4.04 -9.61 28.38
N MET A 40 3.39 -9.24 27.26
CA MET A 40 3.07 -7.85 26.96
C MET A 40 2.02 -7.30 27.94
N GLU A 41 1.00 -8.08 28.26
CA GLU A 41 -0.08 -7.69 29.18
C GLU A 41 0.41 -7.57 30.64
N SER A 42 1.39 -8.41 31.06
CA SER A 42 2.01 -8.33 32.40
C SER A 42 3.04 -7.21 32.55
N GLY A 43 3.44 -6.57 31.44
CA GLY A 43 4.50 -5.55 31.44
C GLY A 43 5.92 -6.12 31.56
N GLU A 44 6.09 -7.45 31.60
CA GLU A 44 7.40 -8.10 31.70
C GLU A 44 8.14 -8.15 30.36
N PHE A 45 7.48 -7.76 29.27
CA PHE A 45 8.05 -7.80 27.95
C PHE A 45 9.10 -6.70 27.76
N LYS A 46 10.38 -7.06 27.75
CA LYS A 46 11.48 -6.15 27.45
C LYS A 46 11.77 -6.16 25.95
N LYS A 47 11.65 -4.99 25.32
CA LYS A 47 12.00 -4.84 23.89
C LYS A 47 13.51 -5.03 23.73
N ARG A 48 13.92 -5.92 22.82
CA ARG A 48 15.33 -6.09 22.48
C ARG A 48 15.93 -4.84 21.82
N ASN A 49 15.14 -4.11 21.04
CA ASN A 49 15.57 -2.92 20.31
C ASN A 49 14.89 -1.70 20.91
N LEU A 50 15.68 -0.79 21.46
CA LEU A 50 15.19 0.48 21.98
C LEU A 50 14.87 1.47 20.86
N PRO A 51 13.96 2.42 21.10
CA PRO A 51 13.76 3.56 20.23
C PRO A 51 15.04 4.40 20.10
N TYR A 52 15.22 5.02 18.94
CA TYR A 52 16.31 5.98 18.73
C TYR A 52 16.27 7.09 19.80
N GLY A 53 17.42 7.46 20.39
CA GLY A 53 17.49 8.40 21.51
C GLY A 53 17.54 7.76 22.88
N TYR A 54 17.35 6.44 22.97
CA TYR A 54 17.45 5.70 24.20
C TYR A 54 18.50 4.60 24.09
N ARG A 55 19.11 4.26 25.24
CA ARG A 55 19.99 3.10 25.43
C ARG A 55 19.63 2.38 26.73
N TRP A 56 20.08 1.17 26.87
CA TRP A 56 20.02 0.47 28.17
C TRP A 56 21.06 1.06 29.11
N ASP A 57 20.76 1.10 30.43
CA ASP A 57 21.74 1.32 31.46
C ASP A 57 22.75 0.16 31.50
N GLU A 58 23.81 0.29 32.32
CA GLU A 58 24.88 -0.71 32.42
C GLU A 58 24.36 -2.08 32.90
N GLU A 59 23.29 -2.08 33.71
CA GLU A 59 22.65 -3.29 34.21
C GLU A 59 21.59 -3.86 33.26
N HIS A 60 21.34 -3.24 32.12
CA HIS A 60 20.29 -3.60 31.17
C HIS A 60 18.88 -3.69 31.80
N SER A 61 18.67 -2.94 32.87
CA SER A 61 17.42 -2.93 33.64
C SER A 61 16.50 -1.77 33.26
N ASN A 62 17.06 -0.59 32.98
CA ASN A 62 16.30 0.61 32.71
C ASN A 62 16.65 1.24 31.35
N MET A 63 15.68 1.91 30.76
CA MET A 63 15.85 2.70 29.54
C MET A 63 16.27 4.12 29.94
N VAL A 64 17.48 4.53 29.54
CA VAL A 64 18.07 5.85 29.80
C VAL A 64 18.33 6.61 28.52
N PHE A 65 18.51 7.92 28.60
CA PHE A 65 18.85 8.73 27.44
C PHE A 65 20.21 8.32 26.85
N ASP A 66 20.23 8.31 25.54
CA ASP A 66 21.48 8.28 24.79
C ASP A 66 21.94 9.72 24.54
N GLU A 67 23.09 10.09 25.11
CA GLU A 67 23.60 11.46 25.09
C GLU A 67 23.87 11.99 23.66
N GLU A 68 24.19 11.09 22.73
CA GLU A 68 24.44 11.46 21.33
C GLU A 68 23.12 11.68 20.56
N THR A 69 22.15 10.80 20.74
CA THR A 69 20.96 10.75 19.88
C THR A 69 19.71 11.37 20.50
N ALA A 70 19.58 11.46 21.82
CA ALA A 70 18.43 12.13 22.46
C ALA A 70 18.31 13.62 22.10
N PRO A 71 19.40 14.41 22.01
CA PRO A 71 19.30 15.80 21.52
C PRO A 71 18.80 15.90 20.09
N ILE A 72 19.11 14.91 19.26
CA ILE A 72 18.63 14.88 17.84
C ILE A 72 17.11 14.67 17.84
N VAL A 73 16.58 13.77 18.67
CA VAL A 73 15.13 13.59 18.81
C VAL A 73 14.44 14.90 19.20
N ARG A 74 14.96 15.61 20.23
CA ARG A 74 14.41 16.92 20.64
C ARG A 74 14.37 17.92 19.47
N LYS A 75 15.43 18.02 18.67
CA LYS A 75 15.49 18.87 17.49
C LYS A 75 14.46 18.49 16.44
N ILE A 76 14.25 17.19 16.19
CA ILE A 76 13.26 16.71 15.21
C ILE A 76 11.86 17.17 15.62
N PHE A 77 11.47 17.03 16.89
CA PHE A 77 10.18 17.48 17.39
C PHE A 77 10.06 19.01 17.35
N GLN A 78 11.08 19.72 17.79
CA GLN A 78 11.11 21.19 17.74
C GLN A 78 10.91 21.70 16.32
N TRP A 79 11.70 21.24 15.35
CA TRP A 79 11.57 21.67 13.95
C TRP A 79 10.21 21.31 13.35
N LYS A 80 9.62 20.21 13.79
CA LYS A 80 8.28 19.85 13.35
C LYS A 80 7.22 20.81 13.91
N ILE A 81 7.34 21.25 15.15
CA ILE A 81 6.48 22.28 15.78
C ILE A 81 6.67 23.63 15.08
N GLU A 82 7.90 23.98 14.69
CA GLU A 82 8.22 25.18 13.90
C GLU A 82 7.63 25.13 12.46
N GLY A 83 7.02 24.01 12.06
CA GLY A 83 6.35 23.86 10.77
C GLY A 83 7.22 23.34 9.63
N LEU A 84 8.45 22.87 9.90
CA LEU A 84 9.29 22.33 8.86
C LEU A 84 8.68 21.05 8.25
N SER A 85 8.89 20.88 6.94
CA SER A 85 8.52 19.64 6.25
C SER A 85 9.50 18.50 6.60
N LEU A 86 9.04 17.25 6.52
CA LEU A 86 9.91 16.10 6.78
C LEU A 86 11.16 16.05 5.89
N PRO A 87 11.10 16.36 4.58
CA PRO A 87 12.31 16.49 3.77
C PRO A 87 13.28 17.56 4.30
N ALA A 88 12.78 18.74 4.66
CA ALA A 88 13.64 19.82 5.19
C ALA A 88 14.29 19.44 6.53
N ILE A 89 13.61 18.67 7.37
CA ILE A 89 14.18 18.11 8.60
C ILE A 89 15.28 17.09 8.27
N ALA A 90 15.04 16.20 7.29
CA ALA A 90 16.03 15.23 6.84
C ALA A 90 17.29 15.91 6.31
N ASP A 91 17.13 16.92 5.43
CA ASP A 91 18.24 17.69 4.85
C ASP A 91 19.09 18.40 5.94
N ARG A 92 18.45 18.94 6.98
CA ARG A 92 19.15 19.55 8.12
C ARG A 92 19.93 18.53 8.95
N LEU A 93 19.36 17.34 9.19
CA LEU A 93 20.04 16.27 9.91
C LEU A 93 21.21 15.71 9.12
N ASP A 94 21.07 15.58 7.81
CA ASP A 94 22.15 15.15 6.92
C ASP A 94 23.29 16.19 6.87
N ALA A 95 22.95 17.48 6.83
CA ALA A 95 23.93 18.57 6.88
C ALA A 95 24.71 18.59 8.21
N MET A 96 24.10 18.16 9.32
CA MET A 96 24.74 18.02 10.63
C MET A 96 25.49 16.69 10.79
N ASN A 97 25.53 15.82 9.78
CA ASN A 97 26.02 14.44 9.86
C ASN A 97 25.45 13.64 11.06
N ALA A 98 24.20 13.92 11.43
CA ALA A 98 23.54 13.24 12.54
C ALA A 98 23.38 11.74 12.24
N PRO A 99 23.77 10.84 13.17
CA PRO A 99 23.59 9.40 12.96
C PRO A 99 22.10 9.08 12.82
N ASN A 100 21.74 8.36 11.79
CA ASN A 100 20.35 7.92 11.61
C ASN A 100 20.06 6.64 12.42
N PRO A 101 18.78 6.28 12.66
CA PRO A 101 18.42 5.11 13.47
C PRO A 101 18.99 3.78 12.93
N GLU A 102 19.19 3.67 11.64
CA GLU A 102 19.78 2.48 11.01
C GLU A 102 21.27 2.37 11.34
N PHE A 103 22.01 3.47 11.22
CA PHE A 103 23.43 3.53 11.55
C PHE A 103 23.67 3.23 13.02
N GLN A 104 22.83 3.76 13.93
CA GLN A 104 22.94 3.46 15.36
C GLN A 104 22.81 1.95 15.65
N LYS A 105 21.91 1.23 14.97
CA LYS A 105 21.75 -0.22 15.13
C LYS A 105 23.02 -1.01 14.77
N TYR A 106 23.80 -0.53 13.82
CA TYR A 106 25.12 -1.13 13.52
C TYR A 106 26.13 -0.81 14.61
N GLN A 107 26.17 0.41 15.13
CA GLN A 107 27.10 0.81 16.19
C GLN A 107 26.89 0.00 17.47
N VAL A 108 25.61 -0.23 17.86
CA VAL A 108 25.27 -1.00 19.07
C VAL A 108 25.22 -2.51 18.84
N GLY A 109 25.67 -3.02 17.69
CA GLY A 109 25.76 -4.45 17.39
C GLY A 109 24.43 -5.19 17.22
N VAL A 110 23.32 -4.47 17.09
CA VAL A 110 21.98 -5.05 16.85
C VAL A 110 21.86 -5.58 15.42
N ARG A 111 22.60 -4.99 14.47
CA ARG A 111 22.74 -5.47 13.10
C ARG A 111 24.18 -5.83 12.79
N THR A 112 24.37 -7.00 12.18
CA THR A 112 25.64 -7.45 11.62
C THR A 112 25.68 -7.13 10.14
N GLY A 113 26.78 -6.54 9.64
CA GLY A 113 26.96 -6.20 8.23
C GLY A 113 27.87 -4.97 8.06
N ASN A 114 28.29 -4.66 6.83
CA ASN A 114 29.14 -3.50 6.57
C ASN A 114 28.38 -2.20 6.83
N ALA A 115 28.88 -1.40 7.75
CA ALA A 115 28.39 -0.06 8.12
C ALA A 115 28.59 1.01 7.02
N THR A 116 28.69 0.62 5.76
CA THR A 116 28.65 1.53 4.60
C THR A 116 27.23 2.04 4.31
N ALA A 117 26.26 1.74 5.18
CA ALA A 117 24.93 2.33 5.12
C ALA A 117 25.08 3.87 5.15
N LYS A 118 24.72 4.50 4.04
CA LYS A 118 24.69 5.96 3.94
C LYS A 118 23.91 6.51 5.14
N LYS A 119 24.54 7.40 5.89
CA LYS A 119 23.92 8.13 7.01
C LYS A 119 22.85 9.11 6.54
N ILE A 120 22.01 8.72 5.59
CA ILE A 120 20.98 9.57 4.99
C ILE A 120 19.67 9.39 5.73
N TRP A 121 19.14 10.46 6.24
CA TRP A 121 17.84 10.50 6.86
C TRP A 121 16.73 10.38 5.81
N ASN A 122 15.71 9.63 6.12
CA ASN A 122 14.55 9.45 5.23
C ASN A 122 13.24 9.79 5.96
N LYS A 123 12.22 10.08 5.15
CA LYS A 123 10.88 10.41 5.66
C LYS A 123 10.30 9.31 6.57
N SER A 124 10.57 8.04 6.26
CA SER A 124 10.02 6.91 7.04
C SER A 124 10.60 6.88 8.44
N SER A 125 11.91 7.08 8.60
CA SER A 125 12.56 7.15 9.92
C SER A 125 12.01 8.29 10.76
N LEU A 126 11.88 9.49 10.16
CA LEU A 126 11.29 10.66 10.84
C LEU A 126 9.82 10.41 11.24
N THR A 127 9.05 9.81 10.36
CA THR A 127 7.66 9.44 10.65
C THR A 127 7.59 8.48 11.83
N THR A 128 8.46 7.45 11.85
CA THR A 128 8.50 6.46 12.94
C THR A 128 8.87 7.11 14.27
N ILE A 129 9.81 8.08 14.27
CA ILE A 129 10.18 8.83 15.48
C ILE A 129 9.02 9.69 15.96
N LEU A 130 8.43 10.50 15.09
CA LEU A 130 7.36 11.42 15.45
C LEU A 130 6.06 10.72 15.89
N ASP A 131 5.86 9.44 15.52
CA ASP A 131 4.68 8.63 15.87
C ASP A 131 4.88 7.76 17.11
N ASN A 132 6.03 7.84 17.75
CA ASN A 132 6.37 6.88 18.79
C ASN A 132 6.10 7.42 20.20
N PRO A 133 5.07 6.92 20.93
CA PRO A 133 4.76 7.38 22.28
C PRO A 133 5.85 7.10 23.32
N HIS A 134 6.85 6.29 22.99
CA HIS A 134 8.01 6.08 23.90
C HIS A 134 8.73 7.39 24.24
N TYR A 135 8.67 8.40 23.38
CA TYR A 135 9.33 9.68 23.63
C TYR A 135 8.68 10.52 24.73
N VAL A 136 7.44 10.20 25.12
CA VAL A 136 6.74 10.80 26.27
C VAL A 136 6.80 9.94 27.53
N GLY A 137 7.67 8.92 27.57
CA GLY A 137 7.87 8.05 28.71
C GLY A 137 6.93 6.85 28.76
N ASP A 138 6.12 6.60 27.73
CA ASP A 138 5.17 5.49 27.71
C ASP A 138 5.74 4.30 26.93
N THR A 139 5.66 3.11 27.51
CA THR A 139 5.97 1.88 26.77
C THR A 139 4.72 1.40 26.05
N VAL A 140 4.82 1.27 24.70
CA VAL A 140 3.72 0.82 23.85
C VAL A 140 4.11 -0.50 23.17
N LEU A 141 3.26 -1.50 23.37
CA LEU A 141 3.38 -2.84 22.82
C LEU A 141 2.19 -3.14 21.89
N GLY A 142 2.32 -4.21 21.11
CA GLY A 142 1.19 -4.65 20.27
C GLY A 142 0.89 -3.77 19.05
N ARG A 143 1.81 -2.92 18.58
CA ARG A 143 1.60 -2.02 17.44
C ARG A 143 1.47 -2.73 16.09
N THR A 144 1.98 -3.95 15.99
CA THR A 144 1.94 -4.77 14.77
C THR A 144 1.60 -6.21 15.12
N LEU A 145 0.75 -6.81 14.32
CA LEU A 145 0.47 -8.24 14.36
C LEU A 145 1.18 -8.92 13.20
N ASN A 146 1.95 -9.94 13.51
CA ASN A 146 2.55 -10.81 12.51
C ASN A 146 2.06 -12.24 12.76
N ALA A 147 1.07 -12.67 12.01
CA ALA A 147 0.49 -14.00 12.13
C ALA A 147 0.69 -14.77 10.80
N ILE A 148 1.96 -15.12 10.51
CA ILE A 148 2.36 -15.79 9.27
C ILE A 148 1.56 -17.09 9.06
N TYR A 149 1.22 -17.80 10.15
CA TYR A 149 0.40 -19.02 10.10
C TYR A 149 -1.04 -18.79 9.66
N LYS A 150 -1.54 -17.55 9.72
CA LYS A 150 -2.84 -17.10 9.17
C LYS A 150 -2.71 -16.42 7.80
N GLY A 151 -1.52 -16.41 7.19
CA GLY A 151 -1.26 -15.67 5.97
C GLY A 151 -1.15 -14.15 6.16
N VAL A 152 -1.27 -13.66 7.40
CA VAL A 152 -1.20 -12.22 7.71
C VAL A 152 0.24 -11.83 7.98
N LYS A 153 0.78 -10.91 7.17
CA LYS A 153 2.12 -10.36 7.34
C LYS A 153 2.02 -8.89 7.73
N ASN A 154 2.70 -8.52 8.83
CA ASN A 154 2.91 -7.11 9.26
C ASN A 154 1.65 -6.22 9.19
N GLN A 155 0.55 -6.69 9.76
CA GLN A 155 -0.64 -5.87 9.90
C GLN A 155 -0.41 -4.86 11.04
N HIS A 156 -0.67 -3.58 10.76
CA HIS A 156 -0.72 -2.56 11.80
C HIS A 156 -2.03 -2.69 12.59
N ILE A 157 -1.89 -2.62 13.90
CA ILE A 157 -3.01 -2.62 14.85
C ILE A 157 -3.41 -1.17 15.12
N ASP A 158 -4.69 -0.90 15.23
CA ASP A 158 -5.21 0.43 15.53
C ASP A 158 -4.74 0.90 16.90
N ARG A 159 -4.57 2.22 17.07
CA ARG A 159 -4.02 2.81 18.31
C ARG A 159 -4.84 2.46 19.54
N GLU A 160 -6.13 2.24 19.38
CA GLU A 160 -7.09 1.90 20.45
C GLU A 160 -6.85 0.50 21.03
N GLU A 161 -6.25 -0.38 20.25
CA GLU A 161 -5.92 -1.76 20.66
C GLU A 161 -4.48 -1.91 21.18
N TRP A 162 -3.71 -0.81 21.24
CA TRP A 162 -2.34 -0.87 21.75
C TRP A 162 -2.32 -1.10 23.26
N ILE A 163 -1.36 -1.90 23.73
CA ILE A 163 -1.10 -2.08 25.15
C ILE A 163 -0.14 -0.97 25.58
N VAL A 164 -0.63 -0.02 26.39
CA VAL A 164 0.14 1.15 26.80
C VAL A 164 0.41 1.09 28.31
N PHE A 165 1.68 1.17 28.68
CA PHE A 165 2.14 1.33 30.04
C PHE A 165 2.67 2.75 30.20
N PRO A 166 1.98 3.63 30.96
CA PRO A 166 2.38 5.02 31.08
C PRO A 166 3.55 5.19 32.06
N ASN A 167 4.40 6.19 31.79
CA ASN A 167 5.48 6.63 32.68
C ASN A 167 6.47 5.51 33.10
N THR A 168 6.85 4.64 32.17
CA THR A 168 7.77 3.53 32.41
C THR A 168 9.24 3.95 32.37
N HIS A 169 9.54 5.11 31.82
CA HIS A 169 10.89 5.64 31.66
C HIS A 169 10.87 7.16 31.53
N GLU A 170 12.03 7.79 31.59
CA GLU A 170 12.17 9.22 31.46
C GLU A 170 11.85 9.70 30.04
N ALA A 171 11.04 10.75 29.94
CA ALA A 171 10.54 11.30 28.67
C ALA A 171 11.59 12.21 28.00
N ILE A 172 11.91 12.00 26.71
CA ILE A 172 12.74 12.93 25.92
C ILE A 172 11.94 14.18 25.54
N ILE A 173 10.63 14.04 25.31
CA ILE A 173 9.72 15.07 24.81
C ILE A 173 8.55 15.23 25.80
N SER A 174 8.09 16.46 25.99
CA SER A 174 6.89 16.72 26.78
C SER A 174 5.63 16.15 26.11
N ARG A 175 4.63 15.75 26.92
CA ARG A 175 3.33 15.29 26.37
C ARG A 175 2.67 16.35 25.51
N GLU A 176 2.81 17.62 25.89
CA GLU A 176 2.26 18.75 25.14
C GLU A 176 2.87 18.90 23.76
N ASP A 177 4.19 18.82 23.66
CA ASP A 177 4.90 18.94 22.37
C ASP A 177 4.61 17.75 21.46
N PHE A 178 4.56 16.55 22.04
CA PHE A 178 4.15 15.36 21.30
C PHE A 178 2.74 15.51 20.73
N GLN A 179 1.79 15.96 21.57
CA GLN A 179 0.40 16.17 21.15
C GLN A 179 0.30 17.21 20.03
N LYS A 180 1.00 18.35 20.14
CA LYS A 180 1.07 19.37 19.09
C LYS A 180 1.55 18.78 17.76
N VAL A 181 2.57 17.92 17.82
CA VAL A 181 3.08 17.25 16.60
C VAL A 181 2.04 16.32 16.01
N GLN A 182 1.32 15.52 16.83
CA GLN A 182 0.24 14.67 16.33
C GLN A 182 -0.86 15.49 15.64
N GLU A 183 -1.31 16.58 16.25
CA GLU A 183 -2.33 17.47 15.69
C GLU A 183 -1.90 18.06 14.33
N LEU A 184 -0.66 18.53 14.24
CA LEU A 184 -0.09 19.05 12.97
C LEU A 184 -0.04 17.96 11.88
N ARG A 185 0.26 16.72 12.25
CA ARG A 185 0.31 15.60 11.32
C ARG A 185 -1.06 15.15 10.87
N ASP A 186 -2.02 15.08 11.79
CA ASP A 186 -3.41 14.73 11.48
C ASP A 186 -4.07 15.79 10.59
N ALA A 187 -3.80 17.08 10.84
CA ALA A 187 -4.23 18.16 9.98
C ALA A 187 -3.64 18.04 8.55
N ALA A 188 -2.34 17.76 8.46
CA ALA A 188 -1.69 17.55 7.18
C ALA A 188 -2.20 16.30 6.45
N ALA A 189 -2.52 15.22 7.17
CA ALA A 189 -3.09 14.00 6.62
C ALA A 189 -4.50 14.26 6.07
N ARG A 190 -5.37 14.95 6.82
CA ARG A 190 -6.71 15.36 6.38
C ARG A 190 -6.65 16.19 5.10
N THR A 191 -5.83 17.24 5.08
CA THR A 191 -5.65 18.08 3.88
C THR A 191 -5.17 17.26 2.67
N ARG A 192 -4.31 16.25 2.91
CA ARG A 192 -3.83 15.37 1.83
C ARG A 192 -4.95 14.46 1.30
N ILE A 193 -5.77 13.89 2.18
CA ILE A 193 -6.90 13.03 1.80
C ILE A 193 -7.91 13.84 0.99
N GLU A 194 -8.34 15.01 1.48
CA GLU A 194 -9.25 15.90 0.77
C GLU A 194 -8.74 16.28 -0.63
N LYS A 195 -7.44 16.57 -0.73
CA LYS A 195 -6.79 16.86 -2.01
C LYS A 195 -6.73 15.65 -2.94
N MET A 196 -6.53 14.45 -2.38
CA MET A 196 -6.54 13.21 -3.16
C MET A 196 -7.95 12.91 -3.69
N GLU A 197 -8.97 12.98 -2.83
CA GLU A 197 -10.37 12.76 -3.19
C GLU A 197 -10.84 13.76 -4.27
N ARG A 198 -10.52 15.05 -4.08
CA ARG A 198 -10.80 16.08 -5.11
C ARG A 198 -10.11 15.75 -6.42
N THR A 199 -8.84 15.33 -6.37
CA THR A 199 -8.07 14.96 -7.56
C THR A 199 -8.66 13.72 -8.23
N GLU A 200 -9.08 12.73 -7.45
CA GLU A 200 -9.64 11.49 -7.98
C GLU A 200 -11.03 11.72 -8.62
N LYS A 201 -11.88 12.52 -7.99
CA LYS A 201 -13.16 12.94 -8.60
C LYS A 201 -12.95 13.57 -9.98
N ILE A 202 -11.97 14.47 -10.11
CA ILE A 202 -11.66 15.12 -11.40
C ILE A 202 -11.04 14.09 -12.39
N ARG A 203 -10.19 13.18 -11.92
CA ARG A 203 -9.61 12.12 -12.76
C ARG A 203 -10.66 11.15 -13.26
N ALA A 204 -11.66 10.84 -12.45
CA ALA A 204 -12.75 9.94 -12.82
C ALA A 204 -13.57 10.48 -14.00
N THR A 205 -13.64 11.80 -14.21
CA THR A 205 -14.32 12.39 -15.36
C THR A 205 -13.55 12.22 -16.68
N LEU A 206 -12.23 11.96 -16.61
CA LEU A 206 -11.40 11.75 -17.80
C LEU A 206 -11.24 10.26 -18.06
N ILE A 207 -12.16 9.68 -18.78
CA ILE A 207 -12.20 8.26 -19.12
C ILE A 207 -11.24 7.98 -20.28
N ASN A 208 -10.58 6.81 -20.26
CA ASN A 208 -9.78 6.34 -21.39
C ASN A 208 -10.69 5.79 -22.49
N LEU A 209 -11.10 6.64 -23.43
CA LEU A 209 -12.02 6.28 -24.51
C LEU A 209 -11.42 5.29 -25.52
N PHE A 210 -10.10 5.30 -25.67
CA PHE A 210 -9.39 4.53 -26.69
C PHE A 210 -8.46 3.48 -26.09
N GLU A 211 -8.86 2.88 -24.97
CA GLU A 211 -8.06 1.87 -24.29
C GLU A 211 -7.66 0.74 -25.24
N ASP A 212 -6.36 0.46 -25.31
CA ASP A 212 -5.76 -0.56 -26.17
C ASP A 212 -6.00 -0.44 -27.70
N LYS A 213 -6.63 0.63 -28.15
CA LYS A 213 -6.97 0.81 -29.58
C LYS A 213 -6.02 1.71 -30.34
N ILE A 214 -5.13 2.43 -29.64
CA ILE A 214 -4.20 3.36 -30.28
C ILE A 214 -2.81 2.78 -30.31
N ILE A 215 -2.23 2.76 -31.49
CA ILE A 215 -0.85 2.34 -31.74
C ILE A 215 -0.05 3.50 -32.33
N CYS A 216 1.25 3.52 -32.05
CA CYS A 216 2.16 4.47 -32.67
C CYS A 216 2.42 4.06 -34.12
N ALA A 217 2.25 4.99 -35.07
CA ALA A 217 2.47 4.74 -36.49
C ALA A 217 3.92 4.37 -36.81
N ASP A 218 4.90 4.90 -36.05
CA ASP A 218 6.33 4.70 -36.32
C ASP A 218 6.85 3.37 -35.72
N CYS A 219 6.47 3.03 -34.48
CA CYS A 219 7.04 1.85 -33.79
C CYS A 219 6.03 0.71 -33.57
N GLY A 220 4.77 0.85 -33.96
CA GLY A 220 3.73 -0.17 -33.82
C GLY A 220 3.28 -0.48 -32.39
N ARG A 221 3.81 0.22 -31.39
CA ARG A 221 3.47 -0.03 -29.99
C ARG A 221 2.28 0.78 -29.54
N LYS A 222 1.55 0.27 -28.53
CA LYS A 222 0.42 0.97 -27.92
C LYS A 222 0.85 2.30 -27.32
N LEU A 223 0.00 3.31 -27.42
CA LEU A 223 0.13 4.57 -26.72
C LEU A 223 -0.44 4.42 -25.31
N TYR A 224 0.20 5.04 -24.33
CA TYR A 224 -0.27 5.07 -22.96
C TYR A 224 -1.15 6.30 -22.69
N PHE A 225 -2.22 6.07 -21.97
CA PHE A 225 -3.14 7.11 -21.53
C PHE A 225 -2.60 7.83 -20.30
N HIS A 226 -2.55 9.13 -20.36
CA HIS A 226 -2.10 10.01 -19.28
C HIS A 226 -3.11 11.12 -19.01
N ARG A 227 -3.14 11.56 -17.76
CA ARG A 227 -3.92 12.72 -17.32
C ARG A 227 -2.96 13.76 -16.75
N LYS A 228 -3.06 14.99 -17.23
CA LYS A 228 -2.17 16.08 -16.81
C LYS A 228 -2.97 17.36 -16.59
N ARG A 229 -2.47 18.21 -15.69
CA ARG A 229 -3.01 19.58 -15.57
C ARG A 229 -2.47 20.48 -16.65
N VAL A 230 -3.30 21.36 -17.15
CA VAL A 230 -2.90 22.41 -18.13
C VAL A 230 -1.92 23.37 -17.47
N ASP A 231 -2.16 23.72 -16.19
CA ASP A 231 -1.33 24.61 -15.41
C ASP A 231 -1.01 23.98 -14.06
N LYS A 232 0.18 24.27 -13.50
CA LYS A 232 0.59 23.86 -12.15
C LYS A 232 -0.20 24.57 -11.04
N ARG A 233 -1.00 25.58 -11.35
CA ARG A 233 -1.87 26.30 -10.39
C ARG A 233 -2.91 25.36 -9.80
N LYS A 234 -3.35 25.66 -8.57
CA LYS A 234 -4.24 24.77 -7.79
C LYS A 234 -5.56 24.40 -8.52
N ASP A 235 -6.05 25.29 -9.40
CA ASP A 235 -7.33 25.16 -10.09
C ASP A 235 -7.20 24.90 -11.59
N GLY A 236 -6.02 24.54 -12.06
CA GLY A 236 -5.79 24.24 -13.48
C GLY A 236 -6.65 23.09 -14.00
N ALA A 237 -7.27 23.28 -15.16
CA ALA A 237 -8.04 22.25 -15.83
C ALA A 237 -7.18 21.01 -16.10
N TRP A 238 -7.79 19.85 -16.04
CA TRP A 238 -7.14 18.60 -16.42
C TRP A 238 -7.47 18.27 -17.87
N TYR A 239 -6.51 17.63 -18.55
CA TYR A 239 -6.73 17.05 -19.86
C TYR A 239 -6.13 15.66 -19.95
N ALA A 240 -6.70 14.85 -20.82
CA ALA A 240 -6.22 13.52 -21.13
C ALA A 240 -5.42 13.55 -22.44
N PHE A 241 -4.37 12.75 -22.50
CA PHE A 241 -3.56 12.60 -23.71
C PHE A 241 -2.95 11.19 -23.78
N TYR A 242 -2.56 10.81 -24.97
CA TYR A 242 -1.88 9.55 -25.26
C TYR A 242 -0.47 9.81 -25.69
N GLU A 243 0.49 9.02 -25.18
CA GLU A 243 1.90 9.17 -25.44
C GLU A 243 2.54 7.82 -25.81
N CYS A 244 3.49 7.83 -26.72
CA CYS A 244 4.17 6.62 -27.18
C CYS A 244 5.02 6.01 -26.05
N SER A 245 4.78 4.72 -25.74
CA SER A 245 5.45 3.99 -24.68
C SER A 245 6.97 3.84 -24.91
N SER A 246 7.40 3.82 -26.18
CA SER A 246 8.81 3.65 -26.55
C SER A 246 9.63 4.91 -26.36
N SER A 247 9.01 6.09 -26.45
CA SER A 247 9.69 7.36 -26.19
C SER A 247 9.88 7.60 -24.69
N VAL A 248 8.92 7.17 -23.86
CA VAL A 248 8.91 7.44 -22.41
C VAL A 248 9.72 6.43 -21.61
N LYS A 249 9.53 5.12 -21.88
CA LYS A 249 10.08 4.05 -21.01
C LYS A 249 11.43 3.47 -21.44
N ARG A 250 11.80 3.63 -22.70
CA ARG A 250 12.98 2.94 -23.28
C ARG A 250 13.98 3.86 -23.94
N GLY A 251 14.14 5.08 -23.44
CA GLY A 251 15.21 5.96 -23.85
C GLY A 251 15.38 6.08 -25.37
N ASN A 252 14.46 6.76 -26.04
CA ASN A 252 14.59 7.17 -27.44
C ASN A 252 14.53 6.08 -28.52
N LEU A 253 13.83 4.96 -28.27
CA LEU A 253 13.55 3.97 -29.34
C LEU A 253 12.47 4.44 -30.32
N CYS A 254 11.85 5.58 -30.08
CA CYS A 254 10.87 6.23 -30.94
C CYS A 254 10.91 7.73 -30.69
N THR A 255 10.61 8.54 -31.69
CA THR A 255 10.45 10.00 -31.51
C THR A 255 9.29 10.29 -30.56
N PRO A 256 9.34 11.39 -29.77
CA PRO A 256 8.26 11.75 -28.88
C PRO A 256 6.97 12.07 -29.64
N HIS A 257 5.97 11.21 -29.49
CA HIS A 257 4.64 11.44 -30.04
C HIS A 257 3.64 11.51 -28.92
N TYR A 258 2.80 12.50 -28.95
CA TYR A 258 1.65 12.58 -28.07
C TYR A 258 0.46 13.18 -28.83
N THR A 259 -0.74 12.80 -28.45
CA THR A 259 -1.97 13.42 -28.95
C THR A 259 -2.95 13.62 -27.79
N ARG A 260 -3.66 14.74 -27.80
CA ARG A 260 -4.72 15.00 -26.82
C ARG A 260 -5.95 14.17 -27.16
N GLN A 261 -6.64 13.70 -26.12
CA GLN A 261 -7.84 12.88 -26.29
C GLN A 261 -8.96 13.65 -27.03
N ASP A 262 -9.18 14.92 -26.66
CA ASP A 262 -10.21 15.76 -27.29
C ASP A 262 -9.99 15.93 -28.79
N LYS A 263 -8.73 16.11 -29.21
CA LYS A 263 -8.37 16.19 -30.62
C LYS A 263 -8.59 14.87 -31.34
N LEU A 264 -8.13 13.78 -30.75
CA LEU A 264 -8.29 12.44 -31.31
C LEU A 264 -9.78 12.06 -31.45
N GLU A 265 -10.59 12.41 -30.45
CA GLU A 265 -12.04 12.21 -30.47
C GLU A 265 -12.69 12.97 -31.60
N ALA A 266 -12.32 14.25 -31.77
CA ALA A 266 -12.82 15.05 -32.90
C ALA A 266 -12.43 14.47 -34.26
N ASP A 267 -11.17 14.01 -34.41
CA ASP A 267 -10.68 13.40 -35.66
C ASP A 267 -11.41 12.08 -35.98
N VAL A 268 -11.65 11.26 -34.94
CA VAL A 268 -12.38 9.98 -35.08
C VAL A 268 -13.84 10.24 -35.44
N LEU A 269 -14.50 11.19 -34.75
CA LEU A 269 -15.88 11.57 -35.04
C LEU A 269 -16.04 12.15 -36.44
N ALA A 270 -15.10 12.96 -36.89
CA ALA A 270 -15.10 13.49 -38.24
C ALA A 270 -14.99 12.38 -39.29
N LYS A 271 -14.12 11.41 -39.11
CA LYS A 271 -13.97 10.23 -39.98
C LYS A 271 -15.21 9.33 -39.96
N LEU A 272 -15.82 9.13 -38.79
CA LEU A 272 -17.05 8.34 -38.68
C LEU A 272 -18.24 9.01 -39.39
N ARG A 273 -18.35 10.34 -39.33
CA ARG A 273 -19.39 11.11 -40.07
C ARG A 273 -19.20 11.05 -41.56
N ASN A 274 -17.95 11.01 -42.03
CA ASN A 274 -17.63 11.01 -43.46
C ASN A 274 -17.69 9.61 -44.11
N SER A 275 -17.59 8.55 -43.29
CA SER A 275 -17.73 7.17 -43.77
C SER A 275 -19.17 6.74 -43.50
N GLU A 276 -20.02 6.47 -44.49
CA GLU A 276 -21.42 5.93 -44.45
C GLU A 276 -21.81 5.27 -43.10
N GLY A 277 -21.71 6.07 -42.04
CA GLY A 277 -21.35 5.63 -40.65
C GLY A 277 -22.51 5.21 -39.78
N GLU A 278 -23.77 5.36 -40.17
CA GLU A 278 -24.88 4.92 -39.30
C GLU A 278 -24.94 3.38 -39.17
N ARG A 279 -24.57 2.66 -40.22
CA ARG A 279 -24.49 1.18 -40.16
C ARG A 279 -23.33 0.70 -39.26
N SER A 280 -22.15 1.31 -39.44
CA SER A 280 -20.95 0.91 -38.67
C SER A 280 -21.08 1.23 -37.17
N ILE A 281 -21.69 2.34 -36.79
CA ILE A 281 -21.93 2.71 -35.38
C ILE A 281 -22.92 1.72 -34.75
N ARG A 282 -23.98 1.38 -35.45
CA ARG A 282 -24.99 0.41 -35.00
C ARG A 282 -24.40 -0.98 -34.81
N ASP A 283 -23.51 -1.42 -35.71
CA ASP A 283 -22.84 -2.72 -35.62
C ASP A 283 -21.83 -2.77 -34.46
N GLN A 284 -21.07 -1.69 -34.23
CA GLN A 284 -20.16 -1.57 -33.10
C GLN A 284 -20.91 -1.53 -31.76
N GLN A 285 -22.05 -0.85 -31.69
CA GLN A 285 -22.87 -0.80 -30.50
C GLN A 285 -23.53 -2.15 -30.22
N ASN A 286 -23.96 -2.88 -31.23
CA ASN A 286 -24.45 -4.23 -31.11
C ASN A 286 -23.33 -5.18 -30.65
N ALA A 287 -22.10 -5.04 -31.15
CA ALA A 287 -20.93 -5.80 -30.72
C ALA A 287 -20.57 -5.50 -29.27
N LEU A 288 -20.65 -4.24 -28.81
CA LEU A 288 -20.45 -3.86 -27.42
C LEU A 288 -21.48 -4.51 -26.49
N ILE A 289 -22.78 -4.40 -26.86
CA ILE A 289 -23.88 -5.02 -26.09
C ILE A 289 -23.68 -6.54 -26.00
N THR A 290 -23.30 -7.19 -27.11
CA THR A 290 -23.02 -8.62 -27.12
C THR A 290 -21.83 -8.98 -26.20
N SER A 291 -20.76 -8.18 -26.23
CA SER A 291 -19.60 -8.35 -25.36
C SER A 291 -19.96 -8.21 -23.88
N LEU A 292 -20.77 -7.22 -23.51
CA LEU A 292 -21.23 -7.00 -22.14
C LEU A 292 -22.12 -8.15 -21.66
N ASN A 293 -23.04 -8.64 -22.51
CA ASN A 293 -23.86 -9.80 -22.20
C ASN A 293 -23.03 -11.09 -21.95
N LEU A 294 -21.99 -11.32 -22.74
CA LEU A 294 -21.06 -12.43 -22.53
C LEU A 294 -20.31 -12.31 -21.19
N LYS A 295 -19.86 -11.11 -20.83
CA LYS A 295 -19.22 -10.86 -19.53
C LYS A 295 -20.17 -11.07 -18.37
N LEU A 296 -21.42 -10.59 -18.45
CA LEU A 296 -22.46 -10.82 -17.45
C LEU A 296 -22.77 -12.31 -17.27
N SER A 297 -22.92 -13.03 -18.39
CA SER A 297 -23.08 -14.50 -18.34
C SER A 297 -21.90 -15.20 -17.68
N GLY A 298 -20.67 -14.73 -17.96
CA GLY A 298 -19.45 -15.26 -17.31
C GLY A 298 -19.44 -15.02 -15.80
N ILE A 299 -19.85 -13.86 -15.33
CA ILE A 299 -19.96 -13.56 -13.89
C ILE A 299 -21.09 -14.38 -13.24
N SER A 300 -22.24 -14.51 -13.90
CA SER A 300 -23.32 -15.35 -13.41
C SER A 300 -22.86 -16.82 -13.18
N LYS A 301 -22.12 -17.38 -14.14
CA LYS A 301 -21.54 -18.73 -13.98
C LYS A 301 -20.56 -18.82 -12.81
N LYS A 302 -19.73 -17.79 -12.60
CA LYS A 302 -18.80 -17.74 -11.47
C LYS A 302 -19.53 -17.64 -10.14
N ARG A 303 -20.63 -16.89 -10.07
CA ARG A 303 -21.48 -16.80 -8.87
C ARG A 303 -22.14 -18.12 -8.54
N THR A 304 -22.62 -18.85 -9.56
CA THR A 304 -23.19 -20.19 -9.36
C THR A 304 -22.13 -21.15 -8.81
N ARG A 305 -20.94 -21.17 -9.43
CA ARG A 305 -19.85 -22.03 -8.94
C ARG A 305 -19.37 -21.65 -7.54
N LEU A 306 -19.30 -20.37 -7.22
CA LEU A 306 -18.98 -19.91 -5.87
C LEU A 306 -19.97 -20.39 -4.83
N TYR A 307 -21.27 -20.45 -5.19
CA TYR A 307 -22.31 -21.00 -4.33
C TYR A 307 -22.17 -22.52 -4.18
N GLU A 308 -21.84 -23.24 -5.27
CA GLU A 308 -21.57 -24.67 -5.25
C GLU A 308 -20.37 -24.98 -4.34
N ASP A 309 -19.24 -24.29 -4.53
CA ASP A 309 -18.02 -24.44 -3.72
C ASP A 309 -18.29 -24.17 -2.21
N PHE A 310 -19.17 -23.22 -1.89
CA PHE A 310 -19.60 -22.95 -0.52
C PHE A 310 -20.48 -24.08 0.04
N THR A 311 -21.46 -24.59 -0.73
CA THR A 311 -22.35 -25.68 -0.27
C THR A 311 -21.61 -27.00 -0.16
N GLU A 312 -20.54 -27.21 -0.92
CA GLU A 312 -19.65 -28.37 -0.83
C GLU A 312 -18.63 -28.28 0.30
N GLY A 313 -18.60 -27.14 1.03
CA GLY A 313 -17.67 -26.91 2.15
C GLY A 313 -16.22 -26.63 1.75
N ILE A 314 -15.99 -26.29 0.49
CA ILE A 314 -14.67 -25.91 -0.05
C ILE A 314 -14.28 -24.52 0.45
N LEU A 315 -15.28 -23.62 0.60
CA LEU A 315 -15.11 -22.24 1.08
C LEU A 315 -15.75 -22.07 2.45
N ASP A 316 -15.14 -21.27 3.31
CA ASP A 316 -15.74 -20.83 4.54
C ASP A 316 -16.72 -19.64 4.32
N GLU A 317 -17.46 -19.27 5.37
CA GLU A 317 -18.49 -18.22 5.29
C GLU A 317 -17.88 -16.83 5.00
N GLU A 318 -16.69 -16.55 5.52
CA GLU A 318 -16.00 -15.26 5.31
C GLU A 318 -15.45 -15.16 3.86
N GLU A 319 -14.85 -16.24 3.38
CA GLU A 319 -14.33 -16.32 2.01
C GLU A 319 -15.47 -16.22 0.99
N TYR A 320 -16.57 -16.93 1.25
CA TYR A 320 -17.78 -16.86 0.42
C TYR A 320 -18.37 -15.45 0.40
N ALA A 321 -18.54 -14.82 1.56
CA ALA A 321 -19.11 -13.48 1.66
C ALA A 321 -18.22 -12.43 0.94
N PHE A 322 -16.89 -12.53 1.09
CA PHE A 322 -15.94 -11.66 0.41
C PHE A 322 -16.00 -11.80 -1.12
N ALA A 323 -15.93 -13.03 -1.62
CA ALA A 323 -15.96 -13.30 -3.05
C ALA A 323 -17.32 -12.96 -3.67
N LYS A 324 -18.43 -13.25 -2.96
CA LYS A 324 -19.77 -12.89 -3.37
C LYS A 324 -19.93 -11.37 -3.55
N LYS A 325 -19.48 -10.59 -2.58
CA LYS A 325 -19.53 -9.13 -2.65
C LYS A 325 -18.78 -8.61 -3.87
N ALA A 326 -17.57 -9.12 -4.15
CA ALA A 326 -16.78 -8.72 -5.30
C ALA A 326 -17.49 -9.04 -6.64
N TYR A 327 -18.13 -10.21 -6.76
CA TYR A 327 -18.88 -10.56 -7.97
C TYR A 327 -20.20 -9.79 -8.08
N ASP A 328 -20.87 -9.46 -6.99
CA ASP A 328 -22.07 -8.64 -6.99
C ASP A 328 -21.76 -7.20 -7.45
N GLU A 329 -20.69 -6.61 -6.97
CA GLU A 329 -20.22 -5.29 -7.42
C GLU A 329 -19.89 -5.28 -8.92
N GLN A 330 -19.18 -6.30 -9.42
CA GLN A 330 -18.87 -6.46 -10.83
C GLN A 330 -20.15 -6.66 -11.67
N TYR A 331 -21.10 -7.43 -11.18
CA TYR A 331 -22.37 -7.65 -11.88
C TYR A 331 -23.17 -6.36 -12.00
N VAL A 332 -23.27 -5.58 -10.93
CA VAL A 332 -23.98 -4.29 -10.91
C VAL A 332 -23.32 -3.30 -11.86
N ASP A 333 -21.98 -3.18 -11.85
CA ASP A 333 -21.29 -2.27 -12.79
C ASP A 333 -21.49 -2.67 -14.24
N LEU A 334 -21.39 -3.94 -14.59
CA LEU A 334 -21.61 -4.42 -15.94
C LEU A 334 -23.06 -4.29 -16.38
N SER A 335 -24.04 -4.51 -15.48
CA SER A 335 -25.46 -4.28 -15.78
C SER A 335 -25.74 -2.83 -16.07
N ARG A 336 -25.24 -1.90 -15.24
CA ARG A 336 -25.36 -0.46 -15.48
C ARG A 336 -24.75 -0.07 -16.84
N ARG A 337 -23.54 -0.57 -17.16
CA ARG A 337 -22.89 -0.30 -18.46
C ARG A 337 -23.67 -0.87 -19.64
N LEU A 338 -24.33 -2.01 -19.46
CA LEU A 338 -25.21 -2.59 -20.49
C LEU A 338 -26.44 -1.70 -20.70
N ASP A 339 -27.09 -1.26 -19.62
CA ASP A 339 -28.25 -0.37 -19.69
C ASP A 339 -27.89 0.96 -20.38
N GLU A 340 -26.75 1.57 -20.03
CA GLU A 340 -26.24 2.76 -20.69
C GLU A 340 -25.97 2.53 -22.20
N ALA A 341 -25.43 1.35 -22.55
CA ALA A 341 -25.17 1.01 -23.94
C ALA A 341 -26.47 0.77 -24.73
N VAL A 342 -27.51 0.23 -24.09
CA VAL A 342 -28.84 0.00 -24.68
C VAL A 342 -29.60 1.33 -24.86
N GLN A 343 -29.54 2.24 -23.88
CA GLN A 343 -30.17 3.55 -23.95
C GLN A 343 -29.56 4.45 -25.03
N ARG A 344 -28.30 4.24 -25.41
CA ARG A 344 -27.63 4.96 -26.49
C ARG A 344 -27.96 4.43 -27.90
N LYS A 345 -28.76 3.37 -27.99
CA LYS A 345 -29.19 2.73 -29.23
C LYS A 345 -30.43 3.40 -29.81
#